data_6dd374470d1c823ebc485a9185083b73
#
_entry.id   6dd374470d1c823ebc485a9185083b73
#
_cell.length_a   1.000
_cell.length_b   1.000
_cell.length_c   1.000
_cell.angle_alpha   90.00
_cell.angle_beta   90.00
_cell.angle_gamma   90.00
#
_symmetry.space_group_name_H-M   'P 1'
#
loop_
_entity.id
_entity.type
_entity.pdbx_description
1 polymer ?
#
loop_
_entity_poly.entity_id
_entity_poly.type
_entity_poly.pdbx_seq_one_letter_code
_entity_poly.pdbx_strand_id
1 'polypeptide(L)'
;MAYTYRASTSAGNSSGGALSINKPTGTADGDLLVAVWYLESDTNTFSSVPSGWSLAGSIANTGAFKIWVYWKKAASEGASWSWTPSSSAWRAAVCAAYSGGTNPAVDVAGTGGQGDAQTYGNQSAPSVTTVS
;
A
#
# COMPACT_ATOMS: atom_id res chain seq x y z
N MET A 1 -12.04 -19.14 1.93
CA MET A 1 -10.74 -19.62 2.50
C MET A 1 -10.02 -18.41 3.08
N ALA A 2 -9.48 -18.50 4.29
CA ALA A 2 -8.83 -17.37 4.96
C ALA A 2 -7.46 -17.06 4.32
N TYR A 3 -7.07 -15.78 4.30
CA TYR A 3 -5.72 -15.38 3.93
C TYR A 3 -4.73 -15.70 5.06
N THR A 4 -3.56 -16.19 4.69
CA THR A 4 -2.45 -16.45 5.61
C THR A 4 -1.27 -15.57 5.23
N TYR A 5 -0.73 -14.81 6.18
CA TYR A 5 0.48 -14.00 5.99
C TYR A 5 1.66 -14.89 5.61
N ARG A 6 2.44 -14.47 4.63
CA ARG A 6 3.62 -15.17 4.12
C ARG A 6 4.91 -14.46 4.50
N ALA A 7 5.07 -13.25 4.05
CA ALA A 7 6.26 -12.43 4.29
C ALA A 7 5.97 -10.96 3.95
N SER A 8 6.89 -10.09 4.35
CA SER A 8 6.88 -8.68 3.94
C SER A 8 8.28 -8.18 3.61
N THR A 9 8.34 -7.09 2.86
CA THR A 9 9.53 -6.31 2.57
C THR A 9 9.24 -4.83 2.76
N SER A 10 10.28 -4.05 2.99
CA SER A 10 10.17 -2.60 3.11
C SER A 10 11.25 -1.90 2.30
N ALA A 11 10.99 -0.65 1.95
CA ALA A 11 11.94 0.25 1.31
C ALA A 11 11.68 1.68 1.75
N GLY A 12 12.70 2.53 1.71
CA GLY A 12 12.57 3.95 2.02
C GLY A 12 13.69 4.76 1.40
N ASN A 13 13.41 6.03 1.11
CA ASN A 13 14.39 6.96 0.56
C ASN A 13 14.01 8.40 0.89
N SER A 14 15.00 9.24 1.11
CA SER A 14 14.87 10.68 1.38
C SER A 14 15.01 11.58 0.15
N SER A 15 15.35 11.03 -1.01
CA SER A 15 15.63 11.80 -2.23
C SER A 15 14.70 11.44 -3.38
N GLY A 16 14.57 12.35 -4.36
CA GLY A 16 13.71 12.20 -5.53
C GLY A 16 13.98 10.97 -6.39
N GLY A 17 13.10 10.71 -7.35
CA GLY A 17 13.18 9.59 -8.29
C GLY A 17 12.35 8.37 -7.87
N ALA A 18 12.49 7.28 -8.61
CA ALA A 18 11.77 6.04 -8.32
C ALA A 18 12.27 5.38 -7.04
N LEU A 19 11.37 4.71 -6.33
CA LEU A 19 11.70 3.79 -5.24
C LEU A 19 11.22 2.39 -5.61
N SER A 20 12.14 1.43 -5.53
CA SER A 20 11.83 0.02 -5.75
C SER A 20 11.60 -0.68 -4.42
N ILE A 21 10.57 -1.52 -4.39
CA ILE A 21 10.33 -2.45 -3.29
C ILE A 21 10.47 -3.88 -3.79
N ASN A 22 11.21 -4.70 -3.05
CA ASN A 22 11.45 -6.08 -3.41
C ASN A 22 10.18 -6.93 -3.20
N LYS A 23 10.06 -7.98 -3.99
CA LYS A 23 9.03 -9.00 -3.80
C LYS A 23 9.24 -9.71 -2.45
N PRO A 24 8.21 -9.86 -1.59
CA PRO A 24 8.30 -10.64 -0.37
C PRO A 24 8.75 -12.08 -0.66
N THR A 25 9.61 -12.62 0.19
CA THR A 25 10.14 -13.99 0.03
C THR A 25 9.00 -15.01 0.05
N GLY A 26 9.08 -15.99 -0.84
CA GLY A 26 8.07 -17.05 -0.93
C GLY A 26 6.78 -16.66 -1.62
N THR A 27 6.65 -15.44 -2.16
CA THR A 27 5.49 -15.05 -2.98
C THR A 27 5.32 -16.02 -4.15
N ALA A 28 4.13 -16.58 -4.28
CA ALA A 28 3.72 -17.49 -5.34
C ALA A 28 2.58 -16.89 -6.17
N ASP A 29 2.38 -17.42 -7.37
CA ASP A 29 1.24 -17.03 -8.22
C ASP A 29 -0.07 -17.30 -7.48
N GLY A 30 -0.98 -16.34 -7.53
CA GLY A 30 -2.25 -16.37 -6.80
C GLY A 30 -2.23 -15.71 -5.42
N ASP A 31 -1.07 -15.40 -4.86
CA ASP A 31 -1.00 -14.66 -3.59
C ASP A 31 -1.58 -13.24 -3.74
N LEU A 32 -2.20 -12.75 -2.68
CA LEU A 32 -2.55 -11.34 -2.54
C LEU A 32 -1.32 -10.56 -2.09
N LEU A 33 -0.95 -9.55 -2.85
CA LEU A 33 0.07 -8.57 -2.51
C LEU A 33 -0.60 -7.26 -2.10
N VAL A 34 -0.17 -6.70 -0.97
CA VAL A 34 -0.63 -5.40 -0.47
C VAL A 34 0.59 -4.51 -0.25
N ALA A 35 0.61 -3.36 -0.91
CA ALA A 35 1.68 -2.37 -0.75
C ALA A 35 1.11 -1.10 -0.12
N VAL A 36 1.69 -0.69 1.00
CA VAL A 36 1.37 0.56 1.69
C VAL A 36 2.52 1.53 1.46
N TRP A 37 2.21 2.71 0.95
CA TRP A 37 3.15 3.78 0.65
C TRP A 37 2.89 5.00 1.54
N TYR A 38 3.97 5.55 2.08
CA TYR A 38 4.01 6.85 2.74
C TYR A 38 4.77 7.84 1.85
N LEU A 39 4.21 9.02 1.64
CA LEU A 39 4.88 10.17 1.03
C LEU A 39 4.77 11.36 1.97
N GLU A 40 5.91 12.00 2.30
CA GLU A 40 5.95 13.25 3.10
C GLU A 40 5.53 14.45 2.23
N SER A 41 4.31 14.39 1.77
CA SER A 41 3.62 15.43 1.01
C SER A 41 2.17 15.01 0.82
N ASP A 42 1.24 15.87 1.16
CA ASP A 42 -0.20 15.64 1.00
C ASP A 42 -0.65 15.81 -0.47
N THR A 43 0.10 16.56 -1.26
CA THR A 43 -0.23 16.87 -2.67
C THR A 43 0.45 15.94 -3.67
N ASN A 44 1.52 15.23 -3.27
CA ASN A 44 2.22 14.30 -4.15
C ASN A 44 1.33 13.12 -4.56
N THR A 45 1.53 12.69 -5.79
CA THR A 45 0.93 11.50 -6.38
C THR A 45 2.04 10.59 -6.92
N PHE A 46 1.68 9.48 -7.56
CA PHE A 46 2.62 8.69 -8.34
C PHE A 46 2.46 9.03 -9.82
N SER A 47 3.54 9.49 -10.47
CA SER A 47 3.61 9.67 -11.92
C SER A 47 3.73 8.34 -12.65
N SER A 48 4.22 7.29 -11.96
CA SER A 48 4.27 5.94 -12.47
C SER A 48 3.99 4.92 -11.36
N VAL A 49 3.07 4.02 -11.63
CA VAL A 49 2.73 2.85 -10.81
C VAL A 49 3.00 1.61 -11.66
N PRO A 50 3.65 0.57 -11.14
CA PRO A 50 3.91 -0.65 -11.90
C PRO A 50 2.61 -1.30 -12.38
N SER A 51 2.66 -1.97 -13.51
CA SER A 51 1.48 -2.62 -14.08
C SER A 51 0.89 -3.70 -13.16
N GLY A 52 -0.43 -3.86 -13.20
CA GLY A 52 -1.16 -4.85 -12.43
C GLY A 52 -1.48 -4.45 -10.99
N TRP A 53 -0.93 -3.34 -10.49
CA TRP A 53 -1.31 -2.81 -9.18
C TRP A 53 -2.55 -1.94 -9.28
N SER A 54 -3.53 -2.19 -8.39
CA SER A 54 -4.77 -1.43 -8.25
C SER A 54 -4.74 -0.61 -6.97
N LEU A 55 -5.21 0.63 -7.05
CA LEU A 55 -5.36 1.49 -5.87
C LEU A 55 -6.56 1.01 -5.05
N ALA A 56 -6.33 0.66 -3.79
CA ALA A 56 -7.39 0.38 -2.82
C ALA A 56 -7.92 1.65 -2.17
N GLY A 57 -7.04 2.62 -1.93
CA GLY A 57 -7.41 3.91 -1.34
C GLY A 57 -6.22 4.74 -0.94
N SER A 58 -6.47 5.98 -0.56
CA SER A 58 -5.44 6.87 -0.01
C SER A 58 -6.03 7.80 1.04
N ILE A 59 -5.19 8.24 1.96
CA ILE A 59 -5.53 9.27 2.95
C ILE A 59 -4.41 10.30 3.00
N ALA A 60 -4.77 11.58 3.04
CA ALA A 60 -3.83 12.67 3.19
C ALA A 60 -4.04 13.37 4.55
N ASN A 61 -2.94 13.74 5.20
CA ASN A 61 -2.94 14.71 6.28
C ASN A 61 -2.47 16.05 5.70
N THR A 62 -3.39 17.01 5.62
CA THR A 62 -3.17 18.31 4.97
C THR A 62 -1.91 18.99 5.47
N GLY A 63 -1.03 19.37 4.56
CA GLY A 63 0.24 20.03 4.83
C GLY A 63 1.36 19.10 5.34
N ALA A 64 1.14 17.79 5.45
CA ALA A 64 2.12 16.88 6.03
C ALA A 64 2.45 15.68 5.15
N PHE A 65 1.54 14.74 4.97
CA PHE A 65 1.83 13.49 4.28
C PHE A 65 0.61 12.88 3.59
N LYS A 66 0.86 11.89 2.76
CA LYS A 66 -0.18 11.03 2.17
C LYS A 66 0.21 9.56 2.25
N ILE A 67 -0.77 8.73 2.58
CA ILE A 67 -0.66 7.27 2.56
C ILE A 67 -1.49 6.74 1.41
N TRP A 68 -0.94 5.76 0.70
CA TRP A 68 -1.57 5.07 -0.41
C TRP A 68 -1.54 3.57 -0.14
N VAL A 69 -2.61 2.88 -0.46
CA VAL A 69 -2.69 1.42 -0.39
C VAL A 69 -2.96 0.87 -1.77
N TYR A 70 -2.06 0.04 -2.26
CA TYR A 70 -2.20 -0.68 -3.52
C TYR A 70 -2.28 -2.18 -3.25
N TRP A 71 -2.94 -2.88 -4.14
CA TRP A 71 -3.01 -4.33 -4.09
C TRP A 71 -2.91 -4.94 -5.48
N LYS A 72 -2.49 -6.19 -5.55
CA LYS A 72 -2.56 -7.02 -6.77
C LYS A 72 -2.60 -8.50 -6.42
N LYS A 73 -3.09 -9.31 -7.35
CA LYS A 73 -2.88 -10.76 -7.35
C LYS A 73 -1.54 -11.05 -8.01
N ALA A 74 -0.67 -11.79 -7.34
CA ALA A 74 0.62 -12.19 -7.88
C ALA A 74 0.45 -13.11 -9.09
N ALA A 75 1.17 -12.82 -10.17
CA ALA A 75 1.20 -13.62 -11.39
C ALA A 75 2.53 -13.41 -12.10
N SER A 76 3.42 -14.39 -12.05
CA SER A 76 4.75 -14.37 -12.67
C SER A 76 5.57 -13.13 -12.31
N GLU A 77 5.59 -12.78 -11.03
CA GLU A 77 6.18 -11.54 -10.53
C GLU A 77 7.69 -11.50 -10.65
N GLY A 78 8.23 -10.37 -11.11
CA GLY A 78 9.66 -10.07 -11.06
C GLY A 78 10.21 -9.96 -9.63
N ALA A 79 11.49 -9.64 -9.50
CA ALA A 79 12.15 -9.53 -8.20
C ALA A 79 11.72 -8.29 -7.39
N SER A 80 11.25 -7.23 -8.06
CA SER A 80 10.86 -5.96 -7.45
C SER A 80 9.90 -5.18 -8.34
N TRP A 81 9.28 -4.17 -7.74
CA TRP A 81 8.45 -3.19 -8.44
C TRP A 81 8.91 -1.78 -8.09
N SER A 82 8.77 -0.84 -9.03
CA SER A 82 9.25 0.54 -8.88
C SER A 82 8.10 1.53 -9.06
N TRP A 83 7.90 2.39 -8.08
CA TRP A 83 6.97 3.53 -8.13
C TRP A 83 7.76 4.82 -8.27
N THR A 84 7.25 5.74 -9.08
CA THR A 84 7.85 7.07 -9.25
C THR A 84 6.88 8.13 -8.72
N PRO A 85 7.20 8.82 -7.61
CA PRO A 85 6.41 9.97 -7.17
C PRO A 85 6.44 11.11 -8.20
N SER A 86 5.41 11.95 -8.19
CA SER A 86 5.30 13.12 -9.09
C SER A 86 6.30 14.22 -8.76
N SER A 87 6.77 14.29 -7.51
CA SER A 87 7.84 15.21 -7.10
C SER A 87 8.69 14.59 -5.98
N SER A 88 9.81 15.25 -5.66
CA SER A 88 10.71 14.82 -4.61
C SER A 88 10.03 14.93 -3.23
N ALA A 89 10.05 13.85 -2.46
CA ALA A 89 9.59 13.79 -1.07
C ALA A 89 10.24 12.61 -0.35
N TRP A 90 10.30 12.65 0.96
CA TRP A 90 10.58 11.47 1.78
C TRP A 90 9.48 10.44 1.54
N ARG A 91 9.89 9.20 1.45
CA ARG A 91 8.98 8.10 1.16
C ARG A 91 9.41 6.81 1.80
N ALA A 92 8.43 6.01 2.17
CA ALA A 92 8.64 4.66 2.64
C ALA A 92 7.52 3.76 2.10
N ALA A 93 7.82 2.49 1.98
CA ALA A 93 6.85 1.50 1.56
C ALA A 93 7.03 0.18 2.29
N VAL A 94 5.94 -0.54 2.48
CA VAL A 94 5.92 -1.94 2.91
C VAL A 94 5.09 -2.71 1.92
N CYS A 95 5.56 -3.87 1.50
CA CYS A 95 4.78 -4.82 0.72
C CYS A 95 4.66 -6.13 1.50
N ALA A 96 3.44 -6.61 1.68
CA ALA A 96 3.15 -7.89 2.32
C ALA A 96 2.50 -8.85 1.32
N ALA A 97 2.82 -10.14 1.44
CA ALA A 97 2.24 -11.21 0.67
C ALA A 97 1.38 -12.11 1.56
N TYR A 98 0.21 -12.50 1.07
CA TYR A 98 -0.75 -13.39 1.72
C TYR A 98 -1.16 -14.50 0.77
N SER A 99 -1.16 -15.75 1.25
CA SER A 99 -1.64 -16.91 0.53
C SER A 99 -3.07 -17.29 0.92
N GLY A 100 -3.75 -18.07 0.11
CA GLY A 100 -4.96 -18.82 0.45
C GLY A 100 -6.29 -18.22 0.02
N GLY A 101 -6.40 -16.94 -0.27
CA GLY A 101 -7.65 -16.34 -0.74
C GLY A 101 -8.05 -16.77 -2.16
N THR A 102 -9.32 -17.09 -2.37
CA THR A 102 -9.82 -17.47 -3.71
C THR A 102 -10.13 -16.27 -4.60
N ASN A 103 -10.42 -15.12 -4.00
CA ASN A 103 -10.70 -13.89 -4.72
C ASN A 103 -9.95 -12.71 -4.07
N PRO A 104 -8.74 -12.37 -4.56
CA PRO A 104 -8.01 -11.22 -4.08
C PRO A 104 -8.59 -9.94 -4.72
N ALA A 105 -9.77 -9.56 -4.34
CA ALA A 105 -10.33 -8.25 -4.63
C ALA A 105 -10.52 -7.51 -3.30
N VAL A 106 -10.43 -6.19 -3.33
CA VAL A 106 -10.88 -5.38 -2.21
C VAL A 106 -12.40 -5.51 -2.17
N ASP A 107 -12.91 -6.22 -1.17
CA ASP A 107 -14.33 -6.48 -1.01
C ASP A 107 -15.08 -5.17 -0.79
N VAL A 108 -14.63 -4.37 0.17
CA VAL A 108 -15.12 -3.01 0.42
C VAL A 108 -13.93 -2.10 0.68
N ALA A 109 -13.84 -1.01 -0.06
CA ALA A 109 -12.84 0.02 0.21
C ALA A 109 -13.17 0.72 1.53
N GLY A 110 -12.27 0.65 2.50
CA GLY A 110 -12.39 1.39 3.75
C GLY A 110 -12.30 2.90 3.50
N THR A 111 -13.11 3.68 4.22
CA THR A 111 -12.93 5.13 4.27
C THR A 111 -11.79 5.45 5.26
N GLY A 112 -10.79 6.20 4.81
CA GLY A 112 -9.73 6.66 5.70
C GLY A 112 -10.27 7.67 6.71
N GLY A 113 -9.89 7.52 7.99
CA GLY A 113 -10.10 8.54 9.02
C GLY A 113 -8.80 9.28 9.30
N GLN A 114 -8.83 10.60 9.37
CA GLN A 114 -7.73 11.40 9.89
C GLN A 114 -7.93 11.58 11.39
N GLY A 115 -6.90 11.26 12.18
CA GLY A 115 -6.80 11.76 13.54
C GLY A 115 -6.35 13.22 13.52
N ASP A 116 -6.97 14.06 14.34
CA ASP A 116 -6.48 15.41 14.57
C ASP A 116 -5.08 15.33 15.20
N ALA A 117 -4.10 16.00 14.59
CA ALA A 117 -2.71 16.03 15.05
C ALA A 117 -2.54 16.65 16.46
N GLN A 118 -3.58 17.22 17.02
CA GLN A 118 -3.61 17.93 18.29
C GLN A 118 -4.25 17.13 19.43
N THR A 119 -4.94 16.04 19.16
CA THR A 119 -5.66 15.28 20.20
C THR A 119 -5.04 13.90 20.37
N TYR A 120 -4.30 13.70 21.44
CA TYR A 120 -3.86 12.39 21.91
C TYR A 120 -5.07 11.61 22.46
N GLY A 121 -5.95 11.18 21.58
CA GLY A 121 -7.13 10.38 21.90
C GLY A 121 -7.11 9.04 21.16
N ASN A 122 -7.99 8.14 21.57
CA ASN A 122 -8.17 6.88 20.84
C ASN A 122 -8.65 7.18 19.41
N GLN A 123 -7.84 6.77 18.45
CA GLN A 123 -8.20 6.85 17.03
C GLN A 123 -9.07 5.65 16.69
N SER A 124 -10.29 5.90 16.23
CA SER A 124 -11.19 4.84 15.76
C SER A 124 -11.01 4.62 14.26
N ALA A 125 -10.71 3.41 13.87
CA ALA A 125 -10.83 3.03 12.48
C ALA A 125 -12.31 2.88 12.11
N PRO A 126 -12.76 3.38 10.94
CA PRO A 126 -14.11 3.14 10.47
C PRO A 126 -14.38 1.64 10.36
N SER A 127 -15.56 1.20 10.77
CA SER A 127 -15.98 -0.17 10.55
C SER A 127 -16.38 -0.39 9.09
N VAL A 128 -16.02 -1.53 8.55
CA VAL A 128 -16.40 -1.96 7.20
C VAL A 128 -17.18 -3.26 7.32
N THR A 129 -18.37 -3.30 6.73
CA THR A 129 -19.12 -4.56 6.62
C THR A 129 -18.67 -5.27 5.35
N THR A 130 -18.03 -6.42 5.52
CA THR A 130 -17.66 -7.26 4.38
C THR A 130 -18.86 -8.08 3.90
N VAL A 131 -18.95 -8.32 2.61
CA VAL A 131 -19.92 -9.25 2.02
C VAL A 131 -19.25 -10.61 1.85
N SER A 132 -19.92 -11.65 2.29
CA SER A 132 -19.49 -13.05 2.19
C SER A 132 -20.03 -13.72 0.93
#